data_71653c965742328fda225ebfabb7113a
#
_entry.id   71653c965742328fda225ebfabb7113a
#
_cell.length_a   1.000
_cell.length_b   1.000
_cell.length_c   1.000
_cell.angle_alpha   90.00
_cell.angle_beta   90.00
_cell.angle_gamma   90.00
#
_symmetry.space_group_name_H-M   'P 1'
#
loop_
_entity.id
_entity.type
_entity.pdbx_description
1 polymer ?
#
loop_
_entity_poly.entity_id
_entity_poly.type
_entity_poly.pdbx_seq_one_letter_code
_entity_poly.pdbx_strand_id
1 'polypeptide(L)'
;MKNKPQLELADVKKIAAAAEAEALKHQWPVSIAIVDDGGHLLWLQRLDGAAAISAHIAPAKAHPAALGRRDTKGYEDMINTGRSAFLSVPAIAPGGLLDGGVAIMHNGQCLGAVGVSGVKAPEDAQVAKAGIAALAL
;
A
#
# COMPACT_ATOMS: atom_id res chain seq x y z
N MET A 1 24.71 -9.76 -11.33
CA MET A 1 23.82 -8.99 -10.41
C MET A 1 22.87 -8.14 -11.23
N LYS A 2 21.66 -7.97 -10.72
CA LYS A 2 20.65 -7.13 -11.38
C LYS A 2 20.70 -5.72 -10.83
N ASN A 3 20.42 -4.74 -11.68
CA ASN A 3 20.17 -3.38 -11.24
C ASN A 3 18.67 -3.22 -10.98
N LYS A 4 18.32 -2.49 -9.93
CA LYS A 4 16.94 -2.18 -9.58
C LYS A 4 16.81 -0.71 -9.22
N PRO A 5 15.83 0.03 -9.79
CA PRO A 5 15.56 1.39 -9.37
C PRO A 5 15.17 1.43 -7.90
N GLN A 6 15.49 2.54 -7.25
CA GLN A 6 15.13 2.82 -5.88
C GLN A 6 14.26 4.07 -5.83
N LEU A 7 13.18 4.03 -5.04
CA LEU A 7 12.36 5.21 -4.80
C LEU A 7 13.16 6.27 -4.06
N GLU A 8 13.17 7.48 -4.60
CA GLU A 8 13.70 8.65 -3.92
C GLU A 8 12.56 9.45 -3.27
N LEU A 9 12.90 10.38 -2.39
CA LEU A 9 11.89 11.22 -1.73
C LEU A 9 11.01 11.98 -2.73
N ALA A 10 11.58 12.40 -3.86
CA ALA A 10 10.81 13.07 -4.91
C ALA A 10 9.72 12.18 -5.49
N ASP A 11 10.01 10.89 -5.68
CA ASP A 11 9.02 9.90 -6.16
C ASP A 11 7.93 9.68 -5.11
N VAL A 12 8.34 9.53 -3.87
CA VAL A 12 7.41 9.35 -2.74
C VAL A 12 6.44 10.52 -2.62
N LYS A 13 6.93 11.75 -2.78
CA LYS A 13 6.08 12.95 -2.75
C LYS A 13 5.10 12.99 -3.91
N LYS A 14 5.49 12.53 -5.10
CA LYS A 14 4.57 12.43 -6.25
C LYS A 14 3.44 11.44 -5.98
N ILE A 15 3.79 10.27 -5.45
CA ILE A 15 2.81 9.25 -5.07
C ILE A 15 1.84 9.81 -4.03
N ALA A 16 2.37 10.39 -2.96
CA ALA A 16 1.57 10.92 -1.86
C ALA A 16 0.61 12.01 -2.33
N ALA A 17 1.08 12.95 -3.16
CA ALA A 17 0.26 14.04 -3.68
C ALA A 17 -0.88 13.53 -4.57
N ALA A 18 -0.61 12.55 -5.44
CA ALA A 18 -1.63 11.99 -6.33
C ALA A 18 -2.64 11.13 -5.57
N ALA A 19 -2.19 10.36 -4.58
CA ALA A 19 -3.08 9.60 -3.70
C ALA A 19 -3.99 10.54 -2.89
N GLU A 20 -3.44 11.59 -2.32
CA GLU A 20 -4.21 12.62 -1.61
C GLU A 20 -5.26 13.25 -2.52
N ALA A 21 -4.88 13.64 -3.74
CA ALA A 21 -5.79 14.25 -4.70
C ALA A 21 -6.97 13.32 -5.03
N GLU A 22 -6.71 12.03 -5.23
CA GLU A 22 -7.75 11.04 -5.50
C GLU A 22 -8.70 10.91 -4.30
N ALA A 23 -8.16 10.82 -3.09
CA ALA A 23 -8.96 10.72 -1.87
C ALA A 23 -9.82 11.97 -1.67
N LEU A 24 -9.27 13.16 -1.84
CA LEU A 24 -10.00 14.43 -1.69
C LEU A 24 -11.09 14.59 -2.74
N LYS A 25 -10.83 14.15 -3.97
CA LYS A 25 -11.81 14.18 -5.07
C LYS A 25 -13.09 13.42 -4.70
N HIS A 26 -12.97 12.32 -3.98
CA HIS A 26 -14.09 11.49 -3.56
C HIS A 26 -14.55 11.78 -2.12
N GLN A 27 -13.92 12.71 -1.43
CA GLN A 27 -14.17 13.01 -0.01
C GLN A 27 -13.94 11.77 0.88
N TRP A 28 -12.91 11.01 0.59
CA TRP A 28 -12.53 9.82 1.35
C TRP A 28 -11.46 10.16 2.40
N PRO A 29 -11.81 10.10 3.71
CA PRO A 29 -10.84 10.37 4.78
C PRO A 29 -9.97 9.12 5.03
N VAL A 30 -8.76 9.13 4.51
CA VAL A 30 -7.84 7.99 4.56
C VAL A 30 -6.49 8.36 5.14
N SER A 31 -5.75 7.35 5.56
CA SER A 31 -4.30 7.41 5.76
C SER A 31 -3.60 6.75 4.57
N ILE A 32 -2.46 7.31 4.19
CA ILE A 32 -1.63 6.88 3.06
C ILE A 32 -0.25 6.57 3.59
N ALA A 33 0.24 5.35 3.34
CA ALA A 33 1.59 4.93 3.70
C ALA A 33 2.33 4.48 2.45
N ILE A 34 3.61 4.81 2.36
CA ILE A 34 4.50 4.38 1.29
C ILE A 34 5.71 3.73 1.92
N VAL A 35 6.07 2.54 1.44
CA VAL A 35 7.22 1.79 1.91
C VAL A 35 8.16 1.47 0.74
N ASP A 36 9.43 1.21 1.05
CA ASP A 36 10.39 0.72 0.06
C ASP A 36 10.21 -0.78 -0.22
N ASP A 37 11.09 -1.36 -1.02
CA ASP A 37 11.04 -2.77 -1.40
C ASP A 37 11.35 -3.74 -0.25
N GLY A 38 11.93 -3.26 0.83
CA GLY A 38 12.10 -4.00 2.10
C GLY A 38 10.98 -3.80 3.09
N GLY A 39 9.94 -3.05 2.72
CA GLY A 39 8.80 -2.76 3.59
C GLY A 39 9.05 -1.65 4.60
N HIS A 40 10.18 -0.94 4.49
CA HIS A 40 10.52 0.15 5.42
C HIS A 40 9.75 1.42 5.08
N LEU A 41 9.24 2.09 6.11
CA LEU A 41 8.39 3.27 5.95
C LEU A 41 9.17 4.45 5.36
N LEU A 42 8.64 5.02 4.26
CA LEU A 42 9.14 6.24 3.62
C LEU A 42 8.20 7.43 3.84
N TRP A 43 6.89 7.19 3.98
CA TRP A 43 5.88 8.23 4.11
C TRP A 43 4.65 7.72 4.85
N LEU A 44 4.12 8.52 5.75
CA LEU A 44 2.83 8.27 6.40
C LEU A 44 2.09 9.59 6.54
N GLN A 45 0.86 9.62 6.06
CA GLN A 45 0.02 10.80 6.07
C GLN A 45 -1.41 10.40 6.44
N ARG A 46 -1.97 11.00 7.46
CA ARG A 46 -3.37 10.82 7.83
C ARG A 46 -4.14 12.08 7.42
N LEU A 47 -5.09 11.95 6.50
CA LEU A 47 -5.95 13.05 6.11
C LEU A 47 -6.92 13.40 7.25
N ASP A 48 -7.37 14.65 7.26
CA ASP A 48 -8.35 15.11 8.23
C ASP A 48 -9.63 14.26 8.17
N GLY A 49 -10.14 13.88 9.31
CA GLY A 49 -11.34 13.05 9.41
C GLY A 49 -11.08 11.54 9.34
N ALA A 50 -9.90 11.08 8.98
CA ALA A 50 -9.58 9.66 8.99
C ALA A 50 -9.49 9.14 10.43
N ALA A 51 -10.07 7.95 10.69
CA ALA A 51 -10.02 7.33 12.01
C ALA A 51 -8.57 7.06 12.41
N ALA A 52 -8.26 7.20 13.70
CA ALA A 52 -6.89 7.03 14.20
C ALA A 52 -6.28 5.66 13.82
N ILE A 53 -7.08 4.59 13.82
CA ILE A 53 -6.62 3.25 13.45
C ILE A 53 -6.07 3.19 12.02
N SER A 54 -6.55 4.06 11.12
CA SER A 54 -6.09 4.06 9.73
C SER A 54 -4.59 4.32 9.60
N ALA A 55 -4.01 5.10 10.54
CA ALA A 55 -2.58 5.36 10.57
C ALA A 55 -1.75 4.12 10.93
N HIS A 56 -2.35 3.14 11.57
CA HIS A 56 -1.74 1.84 11.84
C HIS A 56 -1.98 0.84 10.71
N ILE A 57 -3.19 0.84 10.15
CA ILE A 57 -3.58 -0.14 9.12
C ILE A 57 -2.92 0.18 7.77
N ALA A 58 -2.79 1.45 7.40
CA ALA A 58 -2.19 1.81 6.11
C ALA A 58 -0.75 1.27 5.96
N PRO A 59 0.18 1.50 6.91
CA PRO A 59 1.50 0.88 6.86
C PRO A 59 1.44 -0.65 6.91
N ALA A 60 0.51 -1.22 7.70
CA ALA A 60 0.34 -2.66 7.82
C ALA A 60 -0.10 -3.32 6.50
N LYS A 61 -0.80 -2.60 5.64
CA LYS A 61 -1.16 -3.06 4.29
C LYS A 61 0.01 -2.91 3.30
N ALA A 62 0.77 -1.81 3.39
CA ALA A 62 1.91 -1.57 2.51
C ALA A 62 3.02 -2.61 2.70
N HIS A 63 3.29 -2.98 3.93
CA HIS A 63 4.38 -3.89 4.28
C HIS A 63 4.30 -5.24 3.56
N PRO A 64 3.22 -6.04 3.69
CA PRO A 64 3.12 -7.32 3.00
C PRO A 64 3.03 -7.18 1.48
N ALA A 65 2.50 -6.07 0.97
CA ALA A 65 2.47 -5.84 -0.47
C ALA A 65 3.89 -5.72 -1.05
N ALA A 66 4.78 -4.98 -0.36
CA ALA A 66 6.16 -4.85 -0.76
C ALA A 66 6.93 -6.17 -0.61
N LEU A 67 6.85 -6.82 0.54
CA LEU A 67 7.59 -8.05 0.82
C LEU A 67 7.14 -9.21 -0.07
N GLY A 68 5.85 -9.31 -0.34
CA GLY A 68 5.30 -10.33 -1.23
C GLY A 68 5.35 -9.96 -2.71
N ARG A 69 5.68 -8.73 -3.03
CA ARG A 69 5.73 -8.19 -4.40
C ARG A 69 4.41 -8.37 -5.14
N ARG A 70 3.29 -8.13 -4.43
CA ARG A 70 1.94 -8.31 -4.92
C ARG A 70 0.93 -7.50 -4.11
N ASP A 71 -0.21 -7.22 -4.69
CA ASP A 71 -1.30 -6.53 -4.01
C ASP A 71 -1.86 -7.40 -2.87
N THR A 72 -2.21 -6.77 -1.75
CA THR A 72 -2.75 -7.51 -0.59
C THR A 72 -4.13 -8.10 -0.85
N LYS A 73 -4.86 -7.60 -1.88
CA LYS A 73 -6.11 -8.23 -2.32
C LYS A 73 -5.92 -9.71 -2.63
N GLY A 74 -4.80 -10.10 -3.21
CA GLY A 74 -4.50 -11.50 -3.51
C GLY A 74 -4.44 -12.37 -2.24
N TYR A 75 -3.86 -11.86 -1.16
CA TYR A 75 -3.84 -12.56 0.12
C TYR A 75 -5.23 -12.65 0.74
N GLU A 76 -5.98 -11.55 0.72
CA GLU A 76 -7.34 -11.52 1.25
C GLU A 76 -8.23 -12.52 0.51
N ASP A 77 -8.16 -12.56 -0.81
CA ASP A 77 -8.94 -13.51 -1.62
C ASP A 77 -8.58 -14.95 -1.29
N MET A 78 -7.30 -15.27 -1.13
CA MET A 78 -6.86 -16.62 -0.75
C MET A 78 -7.41 -17.05 0.61
N ILE A 79 -7.36 -16.15 1.60
CA ILE A 79 -7.92 -16.42 2.93
C ILE A 79 -9.43 -16.63 2.83
N ASN A 80 -10.13 -15.75 2.13
CA ASN A 80 -11.59 -15.80 2.00
C ASN A 80 -12.09 -17.02 1.20
N THR A 81 -11.27 -17.57 0.35
CA THR A 81 -11.61 -18.78 -0.43
C THR A 81 -11.16 -20.08 0.25
N GLY A 82 -10.75 -20.02 1.51
CA GLY A 82 -10.48 -21.19 2.32
C GLY A 82 -9.01 -21.48 2.62
N ARG A 83 -8.07 -20.68 2.10
CA ARG A 83 -6.64 -20.84 2.36
C ARG A 83 -6.27 -20.21 3.70
N SER A 84 -6.84 -20.72 4.80
CA SER A 84 -6.69 -20.17 6.16
C SER A 84 -5.25 -20.19 6.67
N ALA A 85 -4.36 -21.01 6.09
CA ALA A 85 -2.95 -21.07 6.46
C ALA A 85 -2.26 -19.71 6.30
N PHE A 86 -2.72 -18.85 5.39
CA PHE A 86 -2.17 -17.49 5.23
C PHE A 86 -2.36 -16.60 6.46
N LEU A 87 -3.28 -16.95 7.36
CA LEU A 87 -3.42 -16.23 8.64
C LEU A 87 -2.19 -16.36 9.55
N SER A 88 -1.28 -17.29 9.25
CA SER A 88 -0.01 -17.42 9.97
C SER A 88 1.05 -16.42 9.51
N VAL A 89 0.90 -15.82 8.31
CA VAL A 89 1.91 -14.93 7.73
C VAL A 89 2.20 -13.71 8.61
N PRO A 90 1.22 -13.01 9.21
CA PRO A 90 1.50 -11.87 10.09
C PRO A 90 2.35 -12.21 11.32
N ALA A 91 2.37 -13.46 11.75
CA ALA A 91 3.25 -13.90 12.84
C ALA A 91 4.71 -14.05 12.38
N ILE A 92 4.94 -14.21 11.08
CA ILE A 92 6.29 -14.36 10.49
C ILE A 92 6.80 -12.98 10.05
N ALA A 93 5.97 -12.24 9.32
CA ALA A 93 6.27 -10.91 8.82
C ALA A 93 5.06 -10.00 9.15
N PRO A 94 5.19 -9.09 10.13
CA PRO A 94 4.06 -8.28 10.58
C PRO A 94 3.40 -7.51 9.43
N GLY A 95 2.07 -7.52 9.42
CA GLY A 95 1.30 -6.80 8.41
C GLY A 95 -0.16 -7.24 8.39
N GLY A 96 -0.97 -6.50 7.65
CA GLY A 96 -2.38 -6.79 7.44
C GLY A 96 -2.63 -7.33 6.05
N LEU A 97 -3.16 -8.55 5.94
CA LEU A 97 -3.47 -9.20 4.66
C LEU A 97 -4.86 -8.76 4.15
N LEU A 98 -5.06 -7.45 4.14
CA LEU A 98 -6.31 -6.79 3.77
C LEU A 98 -6.11 -6.02 2.47
N ASP A 99 -7.10 -6.03 1.59
CA ASP A 99 -7.09 -5.23 0.36
C ASP A 99 -6.85 -3.73 0.68
N GLY A 100 -6.07 -3.06 -0.16
CA GLY A 100 -5.66 -1.66 0.01
C GLY A 100 -4.15 -1.48 0.07
N GLY A 101 -3.36 -2.56 0.06
CA GLY A 101 -1.93 -2.53 -0.17
C GLY A 101 -1.63 -2.85 -1.63
N VAL A 102 -0.93 -1.97 -2.34
CA VAL A 102 -0.65 -2.11 -3.77
C VAL A 102 0.86 -2.03 -4.01
N ALA A 103 1.41 -3.06 -4.63
CA ALA A 103 2.84 -3.12 -4.93
C ALA A 103 3.19 -2.19 -6.09
N ILE A 104 4.33 -1.50 -5.97
CA ILE A 104 4.89 -0.67 -7.03
C ILE A 104 5.81 -1.56 -7.87
N MET A 105 5.33 -1.99 -9.02
CA MET A 105 6.06 -2.90 -9.90
C MET A 105 6.56 -2.17 -11.13
N HIS A 106 7.80 -2.46 -11.54
CA HIS A 106 8.41 -1.91 -12.75
C HIS A 106 9.35 -2.94 -13.35
N ASN A 107 9.09 -3.34 -14.60
CA ASN A 107 9.91 -4.34 -15.31
C ASN A 107 10.11 -5.64 -14.49
N GLY A 108 9.05 -6.11 -13.84
CA GLY A 108 9.09 -7.32 -13.03
C GLY A 108 9.77 -7.16 -11.67
N GLN A 109 10.24 -5.96 -11.33
CA GLN A 109 10.89 -5.67 -10.05
C GLN A 109 9.95 -4.87 -9.14
N CYS A 110 9.94 -5.20 -7.85
CA CYS A 110 9.19 -4.45 -6.85
C CYS A 110 10.05 -3.32 -6.30
N LEU A 111 9.55 -2.09 -6.40
CA LEU A 111 10.23 -0.88 -5.91
C LEU A 111 9.76 -0.48 -4.52
N GLY A 112 8.62 -0.99 -4.09
CA GLY A 112 7.97 -0.65 -2.84
C GLY A 112 6.48 -0.92 -2.90
N ALA A 113 5.72 -0.28 -2.05
CA ALA A 113 4.26 -0.40 -2.02
C ALA A 113 3.60 0.82 -1.42
N VAL A 114 2.32 0.98 -1.74
CA VAL A 114 1.44 1.98 -1.12
C VAL A 114 0.34 1.25 -0.37
N GLY A 115 0.11 1.63 0.88
CA GLY A 115 -1.00 1.13 1.68
C GLY A 115 -1.94 2.27 2.03
N VAL A 116 -3.23 2.04 1.86
CA VAL A 116 -4.27 3.03 2.17
C VAL A 116 -5.33 2.38 3.05
N SER A 117 -5.81 3.13 4.04
CA SER A 117 -6.87 2.68 4.94
C SER A 117 -7.76 3.84 5.34
N GLY A 118 -9.06 3.58 5.46
CA GLY A 118 -10.00 4.57 5.99
C GLY A 118 -11.41 4.49 5.39
N VAL A 119 -11.56 3.89 4.24
CA VAL A 119 -12.84 3.70 3.55
C VAL A 119 -13.03 2.23 3.17
N LYS A 120 -13.86 1.90 2.22
CA LYS A 120 -14.01 0.51 1.75
C LYS A 120 -12.70 0.03 1.12
N ALA A 121 -12.36 -1.24 1.31
CA ALA A 121 -11.10 -1.78 0.85
C ALA A 121 -10.83 -1.57 -0.66
N PRO A 122 -11.80 -1.74 -1.58
CA PRO A 122 -11.58 -1.41 -2.99
C PRO A 122 -11.31 0.08 -3.25
N GLU A 123 -11.91 0.96 -2.44
CA GLU A 123 -11.69 2.41 -2.51
C GLU A 123 -10.29 2.77 -1.99
N ASP A 124 -9.85 2.14 -0.90
CA ASP A 124 -8.48 2.24 -0.39
C ASP A 124 -7.48 1.88 -1.49
N ALA A 125 -7.70 0.76 -2.17
CA ALA A 125 -6.83 0.30 -3.26
C ALA A 125 -6.84 1.27 -4.46
N GLN A 126 -7.98 1.89 -4.76
CA GLN A 126 -8.10 2.89 -5.82
C GLN A 126 -7.21 4.10 -5.53
N VAL A 127 -7.21 4.59 -4.30
CA VAL A 127 -6.35 5.70 -3.87
C VAL A 127 -4.88 5.33 -4.02
N ALA A 128 -4.49 4.13 -3.57
CA ALA A 128 -3.13 3.65 -3.70
C ALA A 128 -2.67 3.57 -5.17
N LYS A 129 -3.52 3.04 -6.05
CA LYS A 129 -3.23 2.93 -7.49
C LYS A 129 -3.11 4.30 -8.15
N ALA A 130 -3.95 5.26 -7.78
CA ALA A 130 -3.86 6.62 -8.29
C ALA A 130 -2.51 7.26 -7.93
N GLY A 131 -2.03 7.02 -6.71
CA GLY A 131 -0.71 7.48 -6.29
C GLY A 131 0.40 6.90 -7.15
N ILE A 132 0.41 5.59 -7.34
CA ILE A 132 1.45 4.89 -8.11
C ILE A 132 1.44 5.34 -9.57
N ALA A 133 0.26 5.60 -10.15
CA ALA A 133 0.14 6.06 -11.53
C ALA A 133 0.90 7.37 -11.80
N ALA A 134 1.11 8.19 -10.78
CA ALA A 134 1.86 9.45 -10.92
C ALA A 134 3.34 9.26 -11.26
N LEU A 135 3.89 8.07 -11.02
CA LEU A 135 5.28 7.76 -11.40
C LEU A 135 5.45 7.54 -12.91
N ALA A 136 4.38 7.27 -13.63
CA ALA A 136 4.39 7.01 -15.09
C ALA A 136 5.39 5.91 -15.48
N LEU A 137 5.39 4.82 -14.73
CA LEU A 137 6.28 3.66 -14.97
C LEU A 137 5.87 2.86 -16.21
#